data_0a13c062f204bec6cd0910cfdf4a8533
#
_entry.id   0a13c062f204bec6cd0910cfdf4a8533
#
_cell.length_a   1.000
_cell.length_b   1.000
_cell.length_c   1.000
_cell.angle_alpha   90.00
_cell.angle_beta   90.00
_cell.angle_gamma   90.00
#
_symmetry.space_group_name_H-M   'P 1'
#
loop_
_entity.id
_entity.type
_entity.pdbx_description
1 polymer ?
#
loop_
_entity_poly.entity_id
_entity_poly.type
_entity_poly.pdbx_seq_one_letter_code
_entity_poly.pdbx_strand_id
1 'polypeptide(L)'
;TCPVCGAFKSQFRELNAPKIEIKVEHLPPSALTALKGSAICSNLAKGCEKQQKADEAAIYNSLAKELKESVPSATSVSFSDLMRGVEHDISSIIPMVKKVAENHHDRGALRAVTWAEKVTRIHQSLLERHEKEGPALVRDKNVYLCPVCGFIFIDERAPFKCPVCSVPDWKF
;
A
#
# COMPACT_ATOMS: atom_id res chain seq x y z
N THR A 1 14.78 -11.64 19.02
CA THR A 1 13.31 -11.69 19.16
C THR A 1 12.62 -11.04 17.99
N CYS A 2 11.43 -11.51 17.65
CA CYS A 2 10.60 -10.91 16.60
C CYS A 2 10.22 -9.46 16.99
N PRO A 3 10.49 -8.45 16.15
CA PRO A 3 10.15 -7.07 16.49
C PRO A 3 8.64 -6.78 16.49
N VAL A 4 7.82 -7.72 15.99
CA VAL A 4 6.36 -7.55 15.90
C VAL A 4 5.64 -8.20 17.08
N CYS A 5 6.06 -9.40 17.51
CA CYS A 5 5.35 -10.18 18.54
C CYS A 5 6.23 -10.63 19.72
N GLY A 6 7.52 -10.27 19.71
CA GLY A 6 8.46 -10.66 20.78
C GLY A 6 8.91 -12.12 20.78
N ALA A 7 8.49 -12.95 19.82
CA ALA A 7 8.86 -14.35 19.75
C ALA A 7 10.38 -14.53 19.68
N PHE A 8 10.92 -15.55 20.38
CA PHE A 8 12.34 -15.85 20.38
C PHE A 8 12.78 -16.47 19.03
N LYS A 9 14.06 -16.28 18.66
CA LYS A 9 14.63 -16.80 17.42
C LYS A 9 14.40 -18.32 17.25
N SER A 10 14.40 -19.06 18.33
CA SER A 10 14.14 -20.51 18.37
C SER A 10 12.71 -20.91 17.94
N GLN A 11 11.79 -19.96 17.91
CA GLN A 11 10.41 -20.19 17.49
C GLN A 11 10.19 -19.95 15.99
N PHE A 12 11.22 -19.47 15.28
CA PHE A 12 11.17 -19.33 13.83
C PHE A 12 11.62 -20.64 13.19
N ARG A 13 10.81 -21.13 12.27
CA ARG A 13 11.16 -22.24 11.41
C ARG A 13 11.48 -21.72 10.02
N GLU A 14 12.51 -22.27 9.41
CA GLU A 14 12.79 -22.02 8.01
C GLU A 14 11.65 -22.61 7.17
N LEU A 15 10.98 -21.77 6.42
CA LEU A 15 9.92 -22.20 5.52
C LEU A 15 10.59 -22.65 4.21
N ASN A 16 10.66 -23.96 3.99
CA ASN A 16 10.92 -24.54 2.66
C ASN A 16 9.66 -24.34 1.79
N ALA A 17 9.28 -23.09 1.59
CA ALA A 17 8.19 -22.77 0.66
C ALA A 17 8.71 -22.96 -0.77
N PRO A 18 7.96 -23.65 -1.66
CA PRO A 18 8.31 -23.69 -3.07
C PRO A 18 8.41 -22.26 -3.58
N LYS A 19 9.47 -21.94 -4.33
CA LYS A 19 9.61 -20.66 -4.99
C LYS A 19 8.40 -20.46 -5.90
N ILE A 20 7.55 -19.50 -5.57
CA ILE A 20 6.45 -19.10 -6.44
C ILE A 20 7.10 -18.32 -7.57
N GLU A 21 7.19 -18.90 -8.75
CA GLU A 21 7.53 -18.14 -9.96
C GLU A 21 6.33 -17.24 -10.31
N ILE A 22 6.45 -15.99 -9.94
CA ILE A 22 5.52 -14.98 -10.42
C ILE A 22 5.94 -14.66 -11.86
N LYS A 23 5.17 -15.12 -12.84
CA LYS A 23 5.33 -14.65 -14.22
C LYS A 23 4.88 -13.20 -14.27
N VAL A 24 5.84 -12.30 -14.26
CA VAL A 24 5.59 -10.87 -14.47
C VAL A 24 5.37 -10.67 -15.97
N GLU A 25 4.14 -10.45 -16.38
CA GLU A 25 3.89 -9.93 -17.72
C GLU A 25 4.49 -8.52 -17.79
N HIS A 26 5.37 -8.30 -18.75
CA HIS A 26 5.95 -6.98 -19.01
C HIS A 26 4.87 -6.08 -19.61
N LEU A 27 4.09 -5.44 -18.77
CA LEU A 27 3.29 -4.30 -19.17
C LEU A 27 4.20 -3.09 -19.37
N PRO A 28 4.06 -2.33 -20.48
CA PRO A 28 4.83 -1.11 -20.65
C PRO A 28 4.55 -0.19 -19.44
N PRO A 29 5.61 0.43 -18.86
CA PRO A 29 5.46 1.23 -17.67
C PRO A 29 4.61 2.48 -17.99
N SER A 30 3.34 2.45 -17.60
CA SER A 30 2.54 3.66 -17.52
C SER A 30 2.99 4.49 -16.31
N ALA A 31 2.74 5.80 -16.32
CA ALA A 31 3.03 6.66 -15.16
C ALA A 31 2.41 6.09 -13.87
N LEU A 32 1.19 5.55 -13.94
CA LEU A 32 0.53 4.90 -12.82
C LEU A 32 1.27 3.64 -12.35
N THR A 33 1.80 2.83 -13.28
CA THR A 33 2.60 1.63 -12.96
C THR A 33 3.90 2.01 -12.26
N ALA A 34 4.59 3.07 -12.71
CA ALA A 34 5.80 3.57 -12.07
C ALA A 34 5.52 4.10 -10.66
N LEU A 35 4.45 4.87 -10.45
CA LEU A 35 4.04 5.36 -9.14
C LEU A 35 3.65 4.22 -8.18
N LYS A 36 2.90 3.22 -8.66
CA LYS A 36 2.60 2.01 -7.88
C LYS A 36 3.88 1.25 -7.50
N GLY A 37 4.79 1.07 -8.45
CA GLY A 37 6.10 0.45 -8.22
C GLY A 37 6.92 1.20 -7.17
N SER A 38 6.95 2.53 -7.24
CA SER A 38 7.59 3.38 -6.24
C SER A 38 7.01 3.17 -4.85
N ALA A 39 5.69 3.15 -4.71
CA ALA A 39 5.02 2.92 -3.43
C ALA A 39 5.33 1.52 -2.87
N ILE A 40 5.33 0.48 -3.71
CA ILE A 40 5.68 -0.89 -3.31
C ILE A 40 7.13 -0.94 -2.82
N CYS A 41 8.08 -0.39 -3.56
CA CYS A 41 9.49 -0.35 -3.17
C CYS A 41 9.69 0.42 -1.85
N SER A 42 9.01 1.55 -1.66
CA SER A 42 9.05 2.29 -0.39
C SER A 42 8.57 1.45 0.80
N ASN A 43 7.50 0.67 0.62
CA ASN A 43 6.99 -0.23 1.66
C ASN A 43 7.94 -1.39 1.94
N LEU A 44 8.57 -1.98 0.91
CA LEU A 44 9.58 -3.02 1.06
C LEU A 44 10.80 -2.50 1.81
N ALA A 45 11.28 -1.28 1.50
CA ALA A 45 12.35 -0.63 2.24
C ALA A 45 12.03 -0.53 3.73
N LYS A 46 10.81 -0.07 4.09
CA LYS A 46 10.37 -0.02 5.50
C LYS A 46 10.33 -1.39 6.17
N GLY A 47 9.95 -2.42 5.44
CA GLY A 47 9.98 -3.80 5.91
C GLY A 47 11.41 -4.27 6.19
N CYS A 48 12.37 -3.97 5.30
CA CYS A 48 13.78 -4.28 5.45
C CYS A 48 14.41 -3.53 6.64
N GLU A 49 14.13 -2.23 6.79
CA GLU A 49 14.59 -1.43 7.94
C GLU A 49 14.17 -2.08 9.28
N LYS A 50 12.91 -2.51 9.39
CA LYS A 50 12.41 -3.20 10.60
C LYS A 50 13.08 -4.54 10.86
N GLN A 51 13.59 -5.20 9.82
CA GLN A 51 14.34 -6.45 9.91
C GLN A 51 15.85 -6.24 10.06
N GLN A 52 16.31 -4.99 10.18
CA GLN A 52 17.72 -4.61 10.27
C GLN A 52 18.54 -4.99 9.02
N LYS A 53 17.90 -5.03 7.86
CA LYS A 53 18.48 -5.29 6.55
C LYS A 53 18.74 -3.96 5.84
N ALA A 54 19.82 -3.28 6.26
CA ALA A 54 20.10 -1.91 5.82
C ALA A 54 20.42 -1.82 4.33
N ASP A 55 21.16 -2.78 3.79
CA ASP A 55 21.57 -2.79 2.39
C ASP A 55 20.37 -3.00 1.46
N GLU A 56 19.50 -3.95 1.77
CA GLU A 56 18.28 -4.19 1.01
C GLU A 56 17.32 -3.00 1.12
N ALA A 57 17.23 -2.37 2.30
CA ALA A 57 16.43 -1.16 2.46
C ALA A 57 16.94 0.00 1.59
N ALA A 58 18.25 0.19 1.49
CA ALA A 58 18.87 1.20 0.64
C ALA A 58 18.56 0.96 -0.84
N ILE A 59 18.65 -0.28 -1.32
CA ILE A 59 18.31 -0.66 -2.70
C ILE A 59 16.84 -0.33 -3.00
N TYR A 60 15.91 -0.73 -2.15
CA TYR A 60 14.49 -0.45 -2.36
C TYR A 60 14.15 1.04 -2.28
N ASN A 61 14.82 1.81 -1.41
CA ASN A 61 14.64 3.26 -1.35
C ASN A 61 15.13 3.94 -2.63
N SER A 62 16.30 3.51 -3.16
CA SER A 62 16.83 4.02 -4.42
C SER A 62 15.88 3.74 -5.59
N LEU A 63 15.40 2.50 -5.70
CA LEU A 63 14.46 2.10 -6.74
C LEU A 63 13.13 2.84 -6.64
N ALA A 64 12.62 3.05 -5.42
CA ALA A 64 11.41 3.84 -5.20
C ALA A 64 11.58 5.28 -5.70
N LYS A 65 12.74 5.88 -5.45
CA LYS A 65 13.07 7.23 -5.91
C LYS A 65 13.16 7.28 -7.44
N GLU A 66 13.90 6.39 -8.06
CA GLU A 66 14.05 6.32 -9.53
C GLU A 66 12.71 6.17 -10.24
N LEU A 67 11.85 5.25 -9.77
CA LEU A 67 10.52 5.05 -10.33
C LEU A 67 9.64 6.31 -10.19
N LYS A 68 9.72 7.02 -9.08
CA LYS A 68 8.99 8.26 -8.88
C LYS A 68 9.51 9.37 -9.80
N GLU A 69 10.81 9.50 -9.95
CA GLU A 69 11.46 10.53 -10.79
C GLU A 69 11.29 10.24 -12.28
N SER A 70 11.04 8.99 -12.67
CA SER A 70 10.74 8.63 -14.06
C SER A 70 9.38 9.13 -14.54
N VAL A 71 8.51 9.56 -13.62
CA VAL A 71 7.17 10.08 -13.95
C VAL A 71 7.24 11.59 -14.11
N PRO A 72 6.85 12.15 -15.25
CA PRO A 72 6.81 13.59 -15.45
C PRO A 72 5.93 14.28 -14.39
N SER A 73 6.39 15.40 -13.85
CA SER A 73 5.70 16.15 -12.80
C SER A 73 4.31 16.66 -13.19
N ALA A 74 4.02 16.76 -14.49
CA ALA A 74 2.74 17.18 -15.06
C ALA A 74 1.84 15.99 -15.44
N THR A 75 2.19 14.75 -15.05
CA THR A 75 1.37 13.59 -15.38
C THR A 75 0.09 13.60 -14.55
N SER A 76 -1.04 13.81 -15.22
CA SER A 76 -2.35 13.61 -14.63
C SER A 76 -2.83 12.17 -14.88
N VAL A 77 -3.22 11.50 -13.84
CA VAL A 77 -3.95 10.22 -13.95
C VAL A 77 -5.43 10.55 -13.91
N SER A 78 -6.21 10.01 -14.85
CA SER A 78 -7.64 10.27 -14.85
C SER A 78 -8.34 9.58 -13.67
N PHE A 79 -9.38 10.20 -13.12
CA PHE A 79 -10.18 9.57 -12.07
C PHE A 79 -10.81 8.25 -12.51
N SER A 80 -11.17 8.12 -13.79
CA SER A 80 -11.70 6.86 -14.35
C SER A 80 -10.63 5.75 -14.36
N ASP A 81 -9.36 6.06 -14.60
CA ASP A 81 -8.28 5.08 -14.52
C ASP A 81 -8.02 4.64 -13.08
N LEU A 82 -8.08 5.57 -12.13
CA LEU A 82 -7.99 5.25 -10.71
C LEU A 82 -9.15 4.37 -10.26
N MET A 83 -10.38 4.70 -10.66
CA MET A 83 -11.57 3.91 -10.32
C MET A 83 -11.45 2.48 -10.86
N ARG A 84 -11.08 2.30 -12.14
CA ARG A 84 -10.86 0.97 -12.72
C ARG A 84 -9.78 0.17 -11.97
N GLY A 85 -8.70 0.83 -11.57
CA GLY A 85 -7.65 0.19 -10.77
C GLY A 85 -8.17 -0.29 -9.41
N VAL A 86 -8.91 0.56 -8.72
CA VAL A 86 -9.51 0.25 -7.41
C VAL A 86 -10.53 -0.88 -7.52
N GLU A 87 -11.40 -0.85 -8.53
CA GLU A 87 -12.39 -1.92 -8.79
C GLU A 87 -11.70 -3.25 -9.11
N HIS A 88 -10.63 -3.22 -9.92
CA HIS A 88 -9.85 -4.41 -10.21
C HIS A 88 -9.18 -4.98 -8.96
N ASP A 89 -8.60 -4.13 -8.13
CA ASP A 89 -7.99 -4.54 -6.87
C ASP A 89 -9.02 -5.22 -5.94
N ILE A 90 -10.22 -4.64 -5.80
CA ILE A 90 -11.29 -5.18 -4.95
C ILE A 90 -11.86 -6.48 -5.50
N SER A 91 -12.09 -6.56 -6.81
CA SER A 91 -12.79 -7.70 -7.44
C SER A 91 -11.87 -8.89 -7.73
N SER A 92 -10.58 -8.65 -7.94
CA SER A 92 -9.65 -9.67 -8.45
C SER A 92 -8.42 -9.85 -7.56
N ILE A 93 -7.63 -8.79 -7.34
CA ILE A 93 -6.32 -8.91 -6.69
C ILE A 93 -6.46 -9.26 -5.21
N ILE A 94 -7.26 -8.52 -4.47
CA ILE A 94 -7.44 -8.73 -3.02
C ILE A 94 -8.00 -10.13 -2.72
N PRO A 95 -9.07 -10.61 -3.39
CA PRO A 95 -9.55 -11.97 -3.18
C PRO A 95 -8.52 -13.05 -3.51
N MET A 96 -7.76 -12.86 -4.61
CA MET A 96 -6.70 -13.80 -5.00
C MET A 96 -5.59 -13.89 -3.94
N VAL A 97 -5.07 -12.75 -3.50
CA VAL A 97 -3.99 -12.71 -2.48
C VAL A 97 -4.49 -13.26 -1.16
N LYS A 98 -5.74 -12.96 -0.78
CA LYS A 98 -6.36 -13.49 0.44
C LYS A 98 -6.44 -15.02 0.41
N LYS A 99 -6.90 -15.59 -0.71
CA LYS A 99 -6.97 -17.04 -0.90
C LYS A 99 -5.60 -17.71 -0.83
N VAL A 100 -4.57 -17.10 -1.42
CA VAL A 100 -3.18 -17.60 -1.33
C VAL A 100 -2.70 -17.57 0.12
N ALA A 101 -2.90 -16.48 0.83
CA ALA A 101 -2.51 -16.34 2.23
C ALA A 101 -3.24 -17.35 3.15
N GLU A 102 -4.52 -17.61 2.89
CA GLU A 102 -5.31 -18.62 3.60
C GLU A 102 -4.76 -20.03 3.36
N ASN A 103 -4.48 -20.39 2.11
CA ASN A 103 -3.93 -21.70 1.74
C ASN A 103 -2.56 -21.98 2.38
N HIS A 104 -1.75 -20.94 2.58
CA HIS A 104 -0.45 -21.02 3.23
C HIS A 104 -0.49 -20.76 4.74
N HIS A 105 -1.67 -20.58 5.33
CA HIS A 105 -1.86 -20.23 6.74
C HIS A 105 -1.02 -19.01 7.18
N ASP A 106 -0.76 -18.06 6.26
CA ASP A 106 0.03 -16.88 6.52
C ASP A 106 -0.83 -15.78 7.18
N ARG A 107 -0.82 -15.77 8.50
CA ARG A 107 -1.56 -14.79 9.31
C ARG A 107 -1.06 -13.35 9.11
N GLY A 108 0.24 -13.17 8.78
CA GLY A 108 0.83 -11.87 8.52
C GLY A 108 0.29 -11.28 7.21
N ALA A 109 0.30 -12.10 6.14
CA ALA A 109 -0.27 -11.73 4.85
C ALA A 109 -1.78 -11.47 4.95
N LEU A 110 -2.55 -12.32 5.66
CA LEU A 110 -3.98 -12.12 5.87
C LEU A 110 -4.28 -10.78 6.56
N ARG A 111 -3.47 -10.40 7.55
CA ARG A 111 -3.61 -9.11 8.23
C ARG A 111 -3.33 -7.94 7.28
N ALA A 112 -2.26 -8.02 6.50
CA ALA A 112 -1.89 -7.00 5.53
C ALA A 112 -2.98 -6.82 4.45
N VAL A 113 -3.49 -7.92 3.91
CA VAL A 113 -4.57 -7.91 2.91
C VAL A 113 -5.86 -7.33 3.49
N THR A 114 -6.18 -7.62 4.74
CA THR A 114 -7.36 -7.03 5.41
C THR A 114 -7.23 -5.51 5.52
N TRP A 115 -6.04 -5.00 5.81
CA TRP A 115 -5.82 -3.54 5.83
C TRP A 115 -5.88 -2.95 4.42
N ALA A 116 -5.25 -3.62 3.45
CA ALA A 116 -5.30 -3.19 2.05
C ALA A 116 -6.76 -3.11 1.56
N GLU A 117 -7.57 -4.14 1.82
CA GLU A 117 -8.98 -4.15 1.44
C GLU A 117 -9.76 -2.97 2.03
N LYS A 118 -9.59 -2.70 3.33
CA LYS A 118 -10.25 -1.56 3.98
C LYS A 118 -9.86 -0.22 3.35
N VAL A 119 -8.57 -0.03 3.12
CA VAL A 119 -8.06 1.21 2.51
C VAL A 119 -8.54 1.36 1.07
N THR A 120 -8.49 0.30 0.27
CA THR A 120 -8.94 0.33 -1.12
C THR A 120 -10.43 0.65 -1.23
N ARG A 121 -11.27 0.12 -0.34
CA ARG A 121 -12.70 0.48 -0.29
C ARG A 121 -12.94 1.94 0.12
N ILE A 122 -12.10 2.48 0.99
CA ILE A 122 -12.16 3.91 1.35
C ILE A 122 -11.76 4.76 0.14
N HIS A 123 -10.72 4.37 -0.60
CA HIS A 123 -10.33 5.05 -1.84
C HIS A 123 -11.46 5.01 -2.88
N GLN A 124 -12.14 3.87 -3.04
CA GLN A 124 -13.31 3.76 -3.91
C GLN A 124 -14.38 4.77 -3.51
N SER A 125 -14.75 4.81 -2.24
CA SER A 125 -15.75 5.76 -1.74
C SER A 125 -15.35 7.22 -1.94
N LEU A 126 -14.07 7.54 -1.79
CA LEU A 126 -13.57 8.91 -2.05
C LEU A 126 -13.62 9.27 -3.53
N LEU A 127 -13.31 8.34 -4.44
CA LEU A 127 -13.42 8.55 -5.87
C LEU A 127 -14.87 8.72 -6.31
N GLU A 128 -15.79 7.90 -5.80
CA GLU A 128 -17.24 8.04 -6.05
C GLU A 128 -17.79 9.38 -5.53
N ARG A 129 -17.31 9.84 -4.38
CA ARG A 129 -17.67 11.15 -3.85
C ARG A 129 -17.10 12.28 -4.70
N HIS A 130 -15.84 12.15 -5.14
CA HIS A 130 -15.25 13.15 -6.02
C HIS A 130 -16.01 13.26 -7.36
N GLU A 131 -16.49 12.16 -7.90
CA GLU A 131 -17.31 12.16 -9.11
C GLU A 131 -18.61 12.94 -8.91
N LYS A 132 -19.23 12.85 -7.73
CA LYS A 132 -20.49 13.55 -7.40
C LYS A 132 -20.30 14.99 -6.96
N GLU A 133 -19.30 15.25 -6.12
CA GLU A 133 -19.08 16.51 -5.43
C GLU A 133 -18.04 17.38 -6.16
N GLY A 134 -17.20 16.79 -7.04
CA GLY A 134 -16.12 17.46 -7.74
C GLY A 134 -15.11 18.10 -6.77
N PRO A 135 -14.55 19.29 -7.12
CA PRO A 135 -13.61 20.01 -6.28
C PRO A 135 -14.18 20.45 -4.91
N ALA A 136 -15.50 20.42 -4.74
CA ALA A 136 -16.13 20.77 -3.47
C ALA A 136 -15.77 19.78 -2.35
N LEU A 137 -15.42 18.52 -2.70
CA LEU A 137 -14.98 17.49 -1.75
C LEU A 137 -13.81 17.96 -0.87
N VAL A 138 -12.88 18.72 -1.43
CA VAL A 138 -11.65 19.17 -0.76
C VAL A 138 -11.65 20.68 -0.45
N ARG A 139 -12.74 21.39 -0.76
CA ARG A 139 -12.82 22.81 -0.51
C ARG A 139 -12.77 23.08 0.99
N ASP A 140 -11.89 24.00 1.39
CA ASP A 140 -11.69 24.42 2.79
C ASP A 140 -11.30 23.27 3.74
N LYS A 141 -10.73 22.17 3.18
CA LYS A 141 -10.28 21.00 3.93
C LYS A 141 -8.86 20.64 3.55
N ASN A 142 -8.19 19.95 4.48
CA ASN A 142 -6.89 19.37 4.23
C ASN A 142 -7.03 17.88 3.83
N VAL A 143 -6.08 17.40 3.04
CA VAL A 143 -5.98 15.98 2.69
C VAL A 143 -4.84 15.37 3.48
N TYR A 144 -5.16 14.44 4.35
CA TYR A 144 -4.20 13.71 5.19
C TYR A 144 -4.01 12.30 4.67
N LEU A 145 -2.75 11.87 4.56
CA LEU A 145 -2.37 10.53 4.14
C LEU A 145 -1.66 9.82 5.28
N CYS A 146 -2.19 8.67 5.69
CA CYS A 146 -1.48 7.81 6.62
C CYS A 146 -0.30 7.10 5.92
N PRO A 147 0.96 7.38 6.26
CA PRO A 147 2.12 6.81 5.58
C PRO A 147 2.34 5.32 5.89
N VAL A 148 1.58 4.76 6.82
CA VAL A 148 1.69 3.35 7.22
C VAL A 148 0.75 2.45 6.44
N CYS A 149 -0.51 2.87 6.23
CA CYS A 149 -1.51 2.03 5.57
C CYS A 149 -2.11 2.64 4.31
N GLY A 150 -1.78 3.89 3.96
CA GLY A 150 -2.33 4.57 2.79
C GLY A 150 -3.75 5.13 2.98
N PHE A 151 -4.30 5.09 4.21
CA PHE A 151 -5.60 5.70 4.49
C PHE A 151 -5.58 7.19 4.20
N ILE A 152 -6.56 7.66 3.44
CA ILE A 152 -6.76 9.09 3.12
C ILE A 152 -7.92 9.62 3.96
N PHE A 153 -7.69 10.76 4.59
CA PHE A 153 -8.68 11.48 5.37
C PHE A 153 -8.78 12.93 4.89
N ILE A 154 -10.00 13.41 4.70
CA ILE A 154 -10.27 14.77 4.20
C ILE A 154 -11.09 15.49 5.26
N ASP A 155 -10.47 16.42 5.97
CA ASP A 155 -11.10 17.22 7.01
C ASP A 155 -10.23 18.47 7.34
N GLU A 156 -10.71 19.35 8.20
CA GLU A 156 -9.96 20.50 8.70
C GLU A 156 -8.74 20.08 9.54
N ARG A 157 -8.83 18.98 10.26
CA ARG A 157 -7.78 18.45 11.15
C ARG A 157 -7.54 16.96 10.92
N ALA A 158 -6.31 16.53 11.13
CA ALA A 158 -5.96 15.09 11.11
C ALA A 158 -6.77 14.33 12.18
N PRO A 159 -7.13 13.07 11.92
CA PRO A 159 -7.79 12.24 12.91
C PRO A 159 -6.80 11.91 14.03
N PHE A 160 -7.24 11.97 15.30
CA PHE A 160 -6.42 11.67 16.47
C PHE A 160 -5.67 10.31 16.37
N LYS A 161 -6.27 9.37 15.64
CA LYS A 161 -5.71 8.03 15.42
C LYS A 161 -6.20 7.49 14.09
N CYS A 162 -5.31 6.85 13.33
CA CYS A 162 -5.73 6.20 12.09
C CYS A 162 -6.76 5.09 12.36
N PRO A 163 -7.95 5.14 11.74
CA PRO A 163 -9.00 4.14 11.98
C PRO A 163 -8.65 2.75 11.43
N VAL A 164 -7.66 2.67 10.52
CA VAL A 164 -7.24 1.41 9.89
C VAL A 164 -6.10 0.75 10.67
N CYS A 165 -4.97 1.44 10.87
CA CYS A 165 -3.77 0.86 11.44
C CYS A 165 -3.43 1.35 12.86
N SER A 166 -4.24 2.25 13.39
CA SER A 166 -4.14 2.74 14.77
C SER A 166 -2.90 3.58 15.11
N VAL A 167 -2.14 4.06 14.11
CA VAL A 167 -1.06 5.01 14.36
C VAL A 167 -1.62 6.36 14.83
N PRO A 168 -0.89 7.09 15.69
CA PRO A 168 -1.33 8.39 16.20
C PRO A 168 -1.24 9.49 15.12
N ASP A 169 -1.90 10.62 15.40
CA ASP A 169 -2.05 11.79 14.52
C ASP A 169 -0.74 12.38 13.99
N TRP A 170 0.31 12.40 14.80
CA TRP A 170 1.62 12.94 14.41
C TRP A 170 2.32 12.14 13.28
N LYS A 171 1.71 11.06 12.80
CA LYS A 171 2.16 10.27 11.64
C LYS A 171 1.52 10.68 10.31
N PHE A 172 0.49 11.54 10.34
CA PHE A 172 -0.21 12.01 9.13
C PHE A 172 0.51 13.17 8.45
#